data_1b977e74c71eed12bb2ca73aeb2ec0a2
#
_entry.id   1b977e74c71eed12bb2ca73aeb2ec0a2
#
_cell.length_a   1.000
_cell.length_b   1.000
_cell.length_c   1.000
_cell.angle_alpha   90.00
_cell.angle_beta   90.00
_cell.angle_gamma   90.00
#
_symmetry.space_group_name_H-M   'P 1'
#
loop_
_entity.id
_entity.type
_entity.pdbx_description
1 polymer ?
#
loop_
_entity_poly.entity_id
_entity_poly.type
_entity_poly.pdbx_seq_one_letter_code
_entity_poly.pdbx_strand_id
1 'polypeptide(L)'
;MYNAKPVCIGIVILVVLLTAPFWAGMFGHNYTETGIVKPADEKACIESVDFMRANHMRLLNEWRDEALRNEHRVYVSSDGRKFVISLQNTCLKCHSNSSQFCDKCHVANSVDPYCWTCHILPKEGK
;
A
#
# COMPACT_ATOMS: atom_id res chain seq x y z
N MET A 1 52.54 -16.58 -7.19
CA MET A 1 51.27 -15.92 -6.83
C MET A 1 50.82 -16.49 -5.49
N TYR A 2 50.84 -15.66 -4.47
CA TYR A 2 50.59 -16.06 -3.10
C TYR A 2 49.07 -16.20 -2.88
N ASN A 3 48.63 -17.39 -2.48
CA ASN A 3 47.22 -17.68 -2.09
C ASN A 3 46.12 -17.38 -3.13
N ALA A 4 46.31 -17.65 -4.39
CA ALA A 4 45.27 -17.42 -5.40
C ALA A 4 43.97 -18.19 -5.14
N LYS A 5 44.07 -19.44 -4.64
CA LYS A 5 42.88 -20.27 -4.34
C LYS A 5 41.93 -19.64 -3.32
N PRO A 6 42.38 -19.27 -2.08
CA PRO A 6 41.48 -18.66 -1.11
C PRO A 6 40.96 -17.29 -1.54
N VAL A 7 41.73 -16.52 -2.31
CA VAL A 7 41.28 -15.23 -2.84
C VAL A 7 40.16 -15.43 -3.87
N CYS A 8 40.31 -16.37 -4.80
CA CYS A 8 39.26 -16.70 -5.77
C CYS A 8 37.98 -17.20 -5.07
N ILE A 9 38.10 -18.05 -4.05
CA ILE A 9 36.94 -18.53 -3.27
C ILE A 9 36.23 -17.35 -2.59
N GLY A 10 36.98 -16.46 -1.96
CA GLY A 10 36.43 -15.29 -1.31
C GLY A 10 35.66 -14.36 -2.26
N ILE A 11 36.22 -14.13 -3.46
CA ILE A 11 35.55 -13.34 -4.51
C ILE A 11 34.26 -14.01 -4.96
N VAL A 12 34.27 -15.32 -5.19
CA VAL A 12 33.07 -16.08 -5.59
C VAL A 12 31.97 -15.96 -4.52
N ILE A 13 32.32 -16.18 -3.25
CA ILE A 13 31.36 -16.03 -2.15
C ILE A 13 30.80 -14.61 -2.10
N LEU A 14 31.64 -13.60 -2.22
CA LEU A 14 31.22 -12.20 -2.23
C LEU A 14 30.24 -11.92 -3.38
N VAL A 15 30.54 -12.36 -4.59
CA VAL A 15 29.68 -12.18 -5.76
C VAL A 15 28.34 -12.90 -5.56
N VAL A 16 28.34 -14.12 -5.05
CA VAL A 16 27.11 -14.86 -4.76
C VAL A 16 26.25 -14.13 -3.73
N LEU A 17 26.84 -13.62 -2.65
CA LEU A 17 26.11 -12.87 -1.63
C LEU A 17 25.54 -11.55 -2.17
N LEU A 18 26.31 -10.82 -2.99
CA LEU A 18 25.85 -9.56 -3.59
C LEU A 18 24.73 -9.79 -4.62
N THR A 19 24.77 -10.92 -5.32
CA THR A 19 23.74 -11.25 -6.33
C THR A 19 22.56 -12.02 -5.75
N ALA A 20 22.64 -12.52 -4.51
CA ALA A 20 21.60 -13.30 -3.85
C ALA A 20 20.19 -12.66 -3.91
N PRO A 21 20.00 -11.33 -3.67
CA PRO A 21 18.68 -10.72 -3.75
C PRO A 21 18.06 -10.81 -5.15
N PHE A 22 18.86 -10.78 -6.22
CA PHE A 22 18.34 -10.92 -7.58
C PHE A 22 17.85 -12.35 -7.85
N TRP A 23 18.59 -13.34 -7.39
CA TRP A 23 18.21 -14.75 -7.53
C TRP A 23 17.03 -15.13 -6.62
N ALA A 24 17.02 -14.61 -5.39
CA ALA A 24 15.89 -14.79 -4.47
C ALA A 24 14.60 -14.22 -5.05
N GLY A 25 14.65 -13.06 -5.72
CA GLY A 25 13.50 -12.48 -6.43
C GLY A 25 13.03 -13.34 -7.62
N MET A 26 13.94 -14.06 -8.27
CA MET A 26 13.63 -14.92 -9.42
C MET A 26 13.07 -16.29 -9.01
N PHE A 27 13.47 -16.81 -7.84
CA PHE A 27 13.02 -18.10 -7.29
C PHE A 27 12.00 -17.97 -6.16
N GLY A 28 11.84 -16.78 -5.62
CA GLY A 28 11.06 -16.53 -4.44
C GLY A 28 9.81 -15.73 -4.69
N HIS A 29 8.76 -16.26 -4.15
CA HIS A 29 7.47 -15.66 -3.88
C HIS A 29 6.77 -15.08 -5.12
N ASN A 30 5.95 -15.89 -5.70
CA ASN A 30 4.69 -15.38 -6.22
C ASN A 30 4.07 -14.56 -5.09
N TYR A 31 4.10 -13.24 -5.22
CA TYR A 31 3.33 -12.34 -4.37
C TYR A 31 1.88 -12.81 -4.48
N THR A 32 1.47 -13.63 -3.53
CA THR A 32 0.07 -14.05 -3.43
C THR A 32 -0.66 -12.76 -3.14
N GLU A 33 -1.44 -12.29 -4.11
CA GLU A 33 -2.32 -11.13 -3.87
C GLU A 33 -3.02 -11.41 -2.55
N THR A 34 -2.69 -10.62 -1.54
CA THR A 34 -3.38 -10.70 -0.26
C THR A 34 -4.83 -10.51 -0.59
N GLY A 35 -5.65 -11.56 -0.44
CA GLY A 35 -7.05 -11.55 -0.84
C GLY A 35 -7.77 -10.39 -0.16
N ILE A 36 -7.74 -9.23 -0.80
CA ILE A 36 -8.38 -8.01 -0.33
C ILE A 36 -9.87 -8.20 -0.54
N VAL A 37 -10.64 -8.11 0.51
CA VAL A 37 -12.10 -8.20 0.44
C VAL A 37 -12.62 -6.97 -0.29
N LYS A 38 -13.20 -7.19 -1.47
CA LYS A 38 -13.86 -6.13 -2.24
C LYS A 38 -15.27 -5.93 -1.69
N PRO A 39 -15.73 -4.69 -1.48
CA PRO A 39 -17.10 -4.44 -1.10
C PRO A 39 -18.05 -4.92 -2.19
N ALA A 40 -19.19 -5.54 -1.77
CA ALA A 40 -20.14 -6.14 -2.69
C ALA A 40 -20.99 -5.10 -3.45
N ASP A 41 -21.16 -3.92 -2.87
CA ASP A 41 -22.15 -2.94 -3.32
C ASP A 41 -21.61 -1.85 -4.26
N GLU A 42 -20.28 -1.67 -4.32
CA GLU A 42 -19.67 -0.61 -5.11
C GLU A 42 -18.83 -1.19 -6.26
N LYS A 43 -19.19 -0.80 -7.48
CA LYS A 43 -18.56 -1.32 -8.70
C LYS A 43 -17.19 -0.70 -9.00
N ALA A 44 -16.87 0.45 -8.44
CA ALA A 44 -15.62 1.16 -8.73
C ALA A 44 -15.17 2.03 -7.55
N CYS A 45 -13.86 2.03 -7.29
CA CYS A 45 -13.23 2.93 -6.33
C CYS A 45 -13.30 4.40 -6.83
N ILE A 46 -12.84 5.33 -5.99
CA ILE A 46 -12.73 6.77 -6.32
C ILE A 46 -11.88 7.01 -7.56
N GLU A 47 -10.76 6.31 -7.64
CA GLU A 47 -9.84 6.28 -8.78
C GLU A 47 -9.59 4.84 -9.21
N SER A 48 -8.87 4.66 -10.32
CA SER A 48 -8.50 3.33 -10.80
C SER A 48 -7.68 2.56 -9.76
N VAL A 49 -7.76 1.23 -9.78
CA VAL A 49 -7.02 0.36 -8.85
C VAL A 49 -5.51 0.61 -8.93
N ASP A 50 -4.98 0.79 -10.15
CA ASP A 50 -3.56 1.03 -10.36
C ASP A 50 -3.13 2.39 -9.81
N PHE A 51 -3.96 3.42 -10.00
CA PHE A 51 -3.74 4.72 -9.39
C PHE A 51 -3.73 4.61 -7.86
N MET A 52 -4.71 3.93 -7.27
CA MET A 52 -4.82 3.78 -5.81
C MET A 52 -3.64 2.98 -5.24
N ARG A 53 -3.19 1.92 -5.91
CA ARG A 53 -2.00 1.17 -5.47
C ARG A 53 -0.74 2.04 -5.41
N ALA A 54 -0.55 2.89 -6.40
CA ALA A 54 0.66 3.72 -6.50
C ALA A 54 0.57 5.06 -5.73
N ASN A 55 -0.62 5.63 -5.57
CA ASN A 55 -0.79 7.03 -5.19
C ASN A 55 -1.74 7.28 -4.01
N HIS A 56 -2.33 6.25 -3.37
CA HIS A 56 -3.32 6.46 -2.32
C HIS A 56 -2.80 7.34 -1.17
N MET A 57 -1.53 7.21 -0.77
CA MET A 57 -0.95 8.03 0.29
C MET A 57 -0.79 9.50 -0.13
N ARG A 58 -0.45 9.74 -1.38
CA ARG A 58 -0.41 11.12 -1.92
C ARG A 58 -1.80 11.72 -1.93
N LEU A 59 -2.78 10.99 -2.44
CA LEU A 59 -4.18 11.42 -2.45
C LEU A 59 -4.70 11.73 -1.03
N LEU A 60 -4.41 10.89 -0.05
CA LEU A 60 -4.81 11.11 1.34
C LEU A 60 -4.15 12.36 1.95
N ASN A 61 -2.89 12.63 1.64
CA ASN A 61 -2.21 13.84 2.08
C ASN A 61 -2.80 15.10 1.42
N GLU A 62 -3.05 15.05 0.12
CA GLU A 62 -3.73 16.13 -0.61
C GLU A 62 -5.12 16.38 -0.01
N TRP A 63 -5.90 15.34 0.21
CA TRP A 63 -7.23 15.45 0.82
C TRP A 63 -7.20 16.05 2.23
N ARG A 64 -6.20 15.66 3.03
CA ARG A 64 -6.03 16.24 4.36
C ARG A 64 -5.77 17.74 4.27
N ASP A 65 -4.89 18.17 3.39
CA ASP A 65 -4.52 19.56 3.24
C ASP A 65 -5.69 20.38 2.64
N GLU A 66 -6.38 19.84 1.65
CA GLU A 66 -7.59 20.47 1.09
C GLU A 66 -8.69 20.63 2.16
N ALA A 67 -8.96 19.58 2.92
CA ALA A 67 -10.02 19.59 3.92
C ALA A 67 -9.72 20.49 5.12
N LEU A 68 -8.46 20.53 5.58
CA LEU A 68 -8.09 21.21 6.83
C LEU A 68 -7.55 22.62 6.64
N ARG A 69 -6.89 22.89 5.50
CA ARG A 69 -6.24 24.18 5.23
C ARG A 69 -6.99 25.03 4.22
N ASN A 70 -7.52 24.39 3.18
CA ASN A 70 -8.18 25.08 2.07
C ASN A 70 -9.71 25.05 2.18
N GLU A 71 -10.26 24.37 3.19
CA GLU A 71 -11.71 24.19 3.42
C GLU A 71 -12.46 23.54 2.26
N HIS A 72 -11.74 22.96 1.31
CA HIS A 72 -12.34 22.25 0.20
C HIS A 72 -12.81 20.86 0.66
N ARG A 73 -14.07 20.54 0.37
CA ARG A 73 -14.72 19.30 0.82
C ARG A 73 -15.14 18.39 -0.32
N VAL A 74 -14.87 18.78 -1.56
CA VAL A 74 -15.28 18.00 -2.74
C VAL A 74 -14.08 17.69 -3.60
N TYR A 75 -13.90 16.41 -3.87
CA TYR A 75 -12.93 15.87 -4.82
C TYR A 75 -13.63 15.46 -6.10
N VAL A 76 -13.06 15.78 -7.24
CA VAL A 76 -13.52 15.32 -8.55
C VAL A 76 -12.51 14.31 -9.07
N SER A 77 -12.96 13.06 -9.23
CA SER A 77 -12.11 11.99 -9.74
C SER A 77 -11.83 12.10 -11.23
N SER A 78 -10.89 11.32 -11.73
CA SER A 78 -10.48 11.32 -13.14
C SER A 78 -11.64 11.01 -14.12
N ASP A 79 -12.65 10.30 -13.65
CA ASP A 79 -13.86 9.99 -14.41
C ASP A 79 -15.01 11.01 -14.24
N GLY A 80 -14.76 12.12 -13.53
CA GLY A 80 -15.71 13.20 -13.32
C GLY A 80 -16.70 13.00 -12.16
N ARG A 81 -16.64 11.89 -11.42
CA ARG A 81 -17.46 11.66 -10.22
C ARG A 81 -17.02 12.57 -9.08
N LYS A 82 -17.98 13.02 -8.28
CA LYS A 82 -17.72 13.88 -7.13
C LYS A 82 -17.80 13.10 -5.83
N PHE A 83 -16.80 13.27 -4.98
CA PHE A 83 -16.70 12.62 -3.68
C PHE A 83 -16.48 13.63 -2.58
N VAL A 84 -17.00 13.34 -1.39
CA VAL A 84 -16.69 14.13 -0.20
C VAL A 84 -15.28 13.77 0.28
N ILE A 85 -14.45 14.77 0.53
CA ILE A 85 -13.11 14.58 1.08
C ILE A 85 -13.25 14.15 2.55
N SER A 86 -13.28 12.84 2.78
CA SER A 86 -13.43 12.23 4.10
C SER A 86 -12.97 10.78 4.09
N LEU A 87 -12.05 10.43 4.98
CA LEU A 87 -11.66 9.04 5.17
C LEU A 87 -12.87 8.20 5.62
N GLN A 88 -13.59 8.67 6.66
CA GLN A 88 -14.69 7.91 7.26
C GLN A 88 -15.94 7.83 6.38
N ASN A 89 -16.34 8.94 5.75
CA ASN A 89 -17.59 9.00 5.01
C ASN A 89 -17.45 8.58 3.54
N THR A 90 -16.24 8.44 3.05
CA THR A 90 -15.98 8.06 1.65
C THR A 90 -15.21 6.76 1.57
N CYS A 91 -13.97 6.70 2.04
CA CYS A 91 -13.14 5.50 1.91
C CYS A 91 -13.65 4.34 2.79
N LEU A 92 -13.91 4.59 4.07
CA LEU A 92 -14.36 3.57 5.01
C LEU A 92 -15.81 3.14 4.81
N LYS A 93 -16.58 3.86 4.02
CA LYS A 93 -17.93 3.43 3.64
C LYS A 93 -17.88 2.12 2.82
N CYS A 94 -16.88 2.00 1.96
CA CYS A 94 -16.66 0.80 1.15
C CYS A 94 -15.61 -0.14 1.76
N HIS A 95 -14.53 0.41 2.33
CA HIS A 95 -13.44 -0.34 2.96
C HIS A 95 -13.63 -0.38 4.49
N SER A 96 -14.71 -0.97 4.93
CA SER A 96 -15.17 -0.94 6.33
C SER A 96 -14.32 -1.78 7.29
N ASN A 97 -13.50 -2.69 6.79
CA ASN A 97 -12.65 -3.55 7.62
C ASN A 97 -11.17 -3.23 7.39
N SER A 98 -10.56 -2.53 8.34
CA SER A 98 -9.15 -2.13 8.25
C SER A 98 -8.20 -3.32 8.26
N SER A 99 -8.48 -4.35 9.06
CA SER A 99 -7.62 -5.52 9.19
C SER A 99 -7.61 -6.38 7.92
N GLN A 100 -8.72 -6.41 7.18
CA GLN A 100 -8.82 -7.16 5.93
C GLN A 100 -8.45 -6.35 4.68
N PHE A 101 -8.31 -5.05 4.81
CA PHE A 101 -7.98 -4.17 3.70
C PHE A 101 -6.65 -3.43 3.90
N CYS A 102 -6.58 -2.49 4.84
CA CYS A 102 -5.41 -1.66 5.06
C CYS A 102 -4.23 -2.49 5.59
N ASP A 103 -4.46 -3.23 6.66
CA ASP A 103 -3.41 -3.90 7.42
C ASP A 103 -2.78 -5.06 6.63
N LYS A 104 -3.54 -5.72 5.76
CA LYS A 104 -2.98 -6.79 4.92
C LYS A 104 -1.79 -6.34 4.08
N CYS A 105 -1.88 -5.15 3.45
CA CYS A 105 -0.78 -4.61 2.66
C CYS A 105 0.26 -3.92 3.55
N HIS A 106 -0.18 -3.17 4.56
CA HIS A 106 0.72 -2.40 5.42
C HIS A 106 1.60 -3.33 6.28
N VAL A 107 1.03 -4.35 6.92
CA VAL A 107 1.77 -5.33 7.71
C VAL A 107 2.73 -6.14 6.84
N ALA A 108 2.32 -6.55 5.64
CA ALA A 108 3.18 -7.28 4.71
C ALA A 108 4.43 -6.46 4.29
N ASN A 109 4.35 -5.15 4.34
CA ASN A 109 5.44 -4.23 4.02
C ASN A 109 6.12 -3.65 5.29
N SER A 110 5.82 -4.19 6.47
CA SER A 110 6.33 -3.69 7.76
C SER A 110 6.09 -2.20 7.98
N VAL A 111 4.96 -1.71 7.52
CA VAL A 111 4.50 -0.32 7.66
C VAL A 111 3.30 -0.28 8.60
N ASP A 112 3.39 0.49 9.67
CA ASP A 112 2.26 0.72 10.57
C ASP A 112 1.48 1.96 10.12
N PRO A 113 0.18 1.82 9.76
CA PRO A 113 -0.63 2.95 9.34
C PRO A 113 -0.97 3.85 10.53
N TYR A 114 -0.36 5.03 10.58
CA TYR A 114 -0.60 6.01 11.65
C TYR A 114 -1.96 6.72 11.56
N CYS A 115 -2.79 6.36 10.60
CA CYS A 115 -4.12 6.94 10.39
C CYS A 115 -5.00 6.83 11.66
N TRP A 116 -4.84 5.76 12.39
CA TRP A 116 -5.63 5.43 13.58
C TRP A 116 -5.24 6.22 14.83
N THR A 117 -4.19 7.02 14.77
CA THR A 117 -3.88 7.98 15.84
C THR A 117 -4.86 9.15 15.89
N CYS A 118 -5.52 9.45 14.77
CA CYS A 118 -6.47 10.55 14.64
C CYS A 118 -7.86 10.09 14.18
N HIS A 119 -7.96 8.99 13.42
CA HIS A 119 -9.23 8.48 12.91
C HIS A 119 -9.72 7.29 13.73
N ILE A 120 -11.03 7.23 13.91
CA ILE A 120 -11.67 6.11 14.59
C ILE A 120 -11.66 4.90 13.65
N LEU A 121 -11.15 3.77 14.16
CA LEU A 121 -11.25 2.49 13.47
C LEU A 121 -12.71 2.17 13.14
N PRO A 122 -13.01 1.73 11.91
CA PRO A 122 -14.33 1.24 11.61
C PRO A 122 -14.65 0.08 12.54
N LYS A 123 -15.86 0.08 13.11
CA LYS A 123 -16.32 -1.07 13.88
C LYS A 123 -16.40 -2.23 12.90
N GLU A 124 -15.68 -3.31 13.20
CA GLU A 124 -15.76 -4.53 12.41
C GLU A 124 -17.23 -4.95 12.32
N GLY A 125 -17.79 -4.87 11.13
CA GLY A 125 -19.14 -5.36 10.88
C GLY A 125 -19.16 -6.86 11.16
N LYS A 126 -20.08 -7.27 12.05
CA LYS A 126 -20.38 -8.68 12.29
C LYS A 126 -20.92 -9.33 11.02
#